data_9d5852ec1c9d86554cae7eccf5200427
#
_entry.id   9d5852ec1c9d86554cae7eccf5200427
#
_cell.length_a   1.000
_cell.length_b   1.000
_cell.length_c   1.000
_cell.angle_alpha   90.00
_cell.angle_beta   90.00
_cell.angle_gamma   90.00
#
_symmetry.space_group_name_H-M   'P 1'
#
loop_
_entity.id
_entity.type
_entity.pdbx_description
1 polymer ?
#
loop_
_entity_poly.entity_id
_entity_poly.type
_entity_poly.pdbx_seq_one_letter_code
_entity_poly.pdbx_strand_id
1 'polypeptide(L)'
;MGNLPGTRESRRLLGTHVLTEQEILANSRHADAVAYGGWPMDEHVAGGFRAKGQIPSRVRSFPGLYTIPYGCYCSGNIENLMMAGRNISASKLAMGSTRVMGTCAVGGQAAGTAAAMAALAGLTPAAFGKTHIRQLQQQLLKDDCYIPGLTNQDPADLARAARASASSSRPGFGPEQVLSGIART
;
A
#
# COMPACT_ATOMS: atom_id res chain seq x y z
N MET A 1 -28.98 -1.64 -15.72
CA MET A 1 -28.68 -1.03 -14.40
C MET A 1 -29.19 -1.97 -13.33
N GLY A 2 -28.38 -2.31 -12.34
CA GLY A 2 -28.83 -3.11 -11.19
C GLY A 2 -29.79 -2.30 -10.34
N ASN A 3 -30.95 -2.87 -10.04
CA ASN A 3 -31.96 -2.21 -9.21
C ASN A 3 -31.64 -2.23 -7.71
N LEU A 4 -30.54 -2.86 -7.30
CA LEU A 4 -30.13 -2.96 -5.91
C LEU A 4 -28.77 -2.26 -5.71
N PRO A 5 -28.64 -1.42 -4.67
CA PRO A 5 -27.35 -0.84 -4.31
C PRO A 5 -26.36 -1.95 -3.97
N GLY A 6 -25.17 -1.90 -4.56
CA GLY A 6 -24.11 -2.83 -4.21
C GLY A 6 -23.68 -2.69 -2.75
N THR A 7 -23.59 -3.78 -2.02
CA THR A 7 -23.04 -3.79 -0.66
C THR A 7 -21.51 -3.63 -0.76
N ARG A 8 -21.00 -2.43 -0.49
CA ARG A 8 -19.56 -2.14 -0.63
C ARG A 8 -18.73 -2.44 0.59
N GLU A 9 -19.32 -2.38 1.77
CA GLU A 9 -18.66 -2.62 3.04
C GLU A 9 -19.10 -4.00 3.56
N SER A 10 -18.49 -5.05 3.00
CA SER A 10 -18.80 -6.41 3.37
C SER A 10 -17.71 -7.00 4.27
N ARG A 11 -17.21 -8.15 3.91
CA ARG A 11 -16.19 -8.87 4.67
C ARG A 11 -14.80 -8.38 4.27
N ARG A 12 -13.93 -8.22 5.25
CA ARG A 12 -12.48 -8.11 5.08
C ARG A 12 -11.85 -9.45 5.42
N LEU A 13 -10.78 -9.78 4.75
CA LEU A 13 -10.01 -10.96 5.03
C LEU A 13 -9.12 -10.71 6.25
N LEU A 14 -8.86 -11.75 7.02
CA LEU A 14 -7.95 -11.68 8.15
C LEU A 14 -6.57 -12.13 7.69
N GLY A 15 -5.63 -11.20 7.70
CA GLY A 15 -4.23 -11.45 7.39
C GLY A 15 -3.39 -11.77 8.62
N THR A 16 -2.11 -11.98 8.39
CA THR A 16 -1.13 -12.14 9.47
C THR A 16 -0.86 -10.83 10.21
N HIS A 17 -1.22 -9.70 9.60
CA HIS A 17 -1.28 -8.38 10.21
C HIS A 17 -2.65 -7.74 9.93
N VAL A 18 -3.20 -7.01 10.89
CA VAL A 18 -4.41 -6.21 10.73
C VAL A 18 -4.03 -4.74 10.85
N LEU A 19 -4.02 -4.02 9.73
CA LEU A 19 -3.74 -2.58 9.76
C LEU A 19 -4.82 -1.84 10.55
N THR A 20 -4.42 -1.03 11.52
CA THR A 20 -5.30 -0.28 12.41
C THR A 20 -5.34 1.21 12.06
N GLU A 21 -6.37 1.89 12.54
CA GLU A 21 -6.46 3.35 12.42
C GLU A 21 -5.36 4.06 13.22
N GLN A 22 -4.87 3.48 14.30
CA GLN A 22 -3.77 4.04 15.10
C GLN A 22 -2.48 4.08 14.28
N GLU A 23 -2.19 3.00 13.54
CA GLU A 23 -1.03 2.95 12.65
C GLU A 23 -1.12 3.99 11.52
N ILE A 24 -2.32 4.20 10.98
CA ILE A 24 -2.55 5.24 9.96
C ILE A 24 -2.32 6.63 10.54
N LEU A 25 -2.91 6.93 11.70
CA LEU A 25 -2.77 8.24 12.36
C LEU A 25 -1.33 8.54 12.77
N ALA A 26 -0.58 7.50 13.14
CA ALA A 26 0.83 7.60 13.48
C ALA A 26 1.76 7.70 12.26
N ASN A 27 1.25 7.63 11.03
CA ASN A 27 2.05 7.49 9.80
C ASN A 27 3.08 6.36 9.91
N SER A 28 2.65 5.21 10.45
CA SER A 28 3.55 4.10 10.76
C SER A 28 4.34 3.63 9.54
N ARG A 29 5.61 3.32 9.78
CA ARG A 29 6.55 2.75 8.82
C ARG A 29 6.86 1.33 9.23
N HIS A 30 6.48 0.38 8.39
CA HIS A 30 6.67 -1.05 8.66
C HIS A 30 7.91 -1.54 7.94
N ALA A 31 8.71 -2.39 8.59
CA ALA A 31 9.91 -2.98 7.98
C ALA A 31 9.58 -3.86 6.77
N ASP A 32 8.40 -4.49 6.80
CA ASP A 32 7.86 -5.33 5.73
C ASP A 32 6.86 -4.58 4.82
N ALA A 33 6.95 -3.24 4.76
CA ALA A 33 6.10 -2.42 3.90
C ALA A 33 6.22 -2.83 2.43
N VAL A 34 5.08 -2.96 1.75
CA VAL A 34 5.01 -3.28 0.31
C VAL A 34 4.08 -2.35 -0.46
N ALA A 35 3.32 -1.52 0.26
CA ALA A 35 2.43 -0.53 -0.31
C ALA A 35 2.28 0.65 0.66
N TYR A 36 1.54 1.66 0.25
CA TYR A 36 1.28 2.85 1.06
C TYR A 36 -0.10 3.42 0.78
N GLY A 37 -0.56 4.26 1.69
CA GLY A 37 -1.75 5.08 1.53
C GLY A 37 -1.56 6.48 2.09
N GLY A 38 -2.43 7.39 1.72
CA GLY A 38 -2.43 8.79 2.15
C GLY A 38 -3.82 9.42 2.09
N TRP A 39 -4.83 8.66 1.71
CA TRP A 39 -6.20 9.14 1.70
C TRP A 39 -6.75 9.26 3.12
N PRO A 40 -7.49 10.33 3.48
CA PRO A 40 -8.13 10.44 4.78
C PRO A 40 -9.05 9.26 5.07
N MET A 41 -9.18 8.87 6.33
CA MET A 41 -10.14 7.84 6.73
C MET A 41 -11.56 8.39 6.60
N ASP A 42 -12.29 7.87 5.63
CA ASP A 42 -13.68 8.27 5.34
C ASP A 42 -14.65 7.17 5.81
N GLU A 43 -15.42 7.49 6.83
CA GLU A 43 -16.42 6.59 7.41
C GLU A 43 -17.82 7.09 7.06
N HIS A 44 -18.57 6.27 6.31
CA HIS A 44 -19.98 6.54 6.03
C HIS A 44 -20.86 6.15 7.21
N VAL A 45 -21.95 6.91 7.40
CA VAL A 45 -22.90 6.64 8.49
C VAL A 45 -23.51 5.24 8.39
N ALA A 46 -23.53 4.54 9.50
CA ALA A 46 -24.21 3.26 9.59
C ALA A 46 -25.73 3.48 9.34
N GLY A 47 -26.33 2.60 8.53
CA GLY A 47 -27.73 2.73 8.11
C GLY A 47 -27.94 3.51 6.80
N GLY A 48 -26.94 4.19 6.25
CA GLY A 48 -27.01 4.85 4.93
C GLY A 48 -28.26 5.71 4.78
N PHE A 49 -29.12 5.48 3.79
CA PHE A 49 -30.35 6.23 3.54
C PHE A 49 -31.35 6.25 4.70
N ARG A 50 -31.28 5.28 5.62
CA ARG A 50 -32.16 5.21 6.80
C ARG A 50 -31.69 6.10 7.94
N ALA A 51 -30.46 6.60 7.89
CA ALA A 51 -29.87 7.45 8.92
C ALA A 51 -30.25 8.93 8.72
N LYS A 52 -31.54 9.23 8.64
CA LYS A 52 -32.06 10.60 8.45
C LYS A 52 -31.56 11.52 9.56
N GLY A 53 -31.11 12.74 9.18
CA GLY A 53 -30.63 13.74 10.12
C GLY A 53 -29.21 13.51 10.67
N GLN A 54 -28.53 12.44 10.27
CA GLN A 54 -27.15 12.22 10.64
C GLN A 54 -26.19 12.73 9.54
N ILE A 55 -24.98 13.09 9.94
CA ILE A 55 -23.91 13.47 8.99
C ILE A 55 -23.57 12.23 8.14
N PRO A 56 -23.67 12.31 6.81
CA PRO A 56 -23.55 11.12 5.94
C PRO A 56 -22.15 10.51 5.94
N SER A 57 -21.11 11.30 6.19
CA SER A 57 -19.72 10.84 6.20
C SER A 57 -18.92 11.62 7.25
N ARG A 58 -18.02 10.91 7.94
CA ARG A 58 -17.05 11.48 8.85
C ARG A 58 -15.66 11.24 8.31
N VAL A 59 -14.94 12.32 8.04
CA VAL A 59 -13.57 12.26 7.51
C VAL A 59 -12.58 12.57 8.63
N ARG A 60 -11.61 11.68 8.83
CA ARG A 60 -10.47 11.90 9.73
C ARG A 60 -9.21 12.06 8.87
N SER A 61 -8.72 13.29 8.83
CA SER A 61 -7.46 13.62 8.18
C SER A 61 -6.27 13.30 9.08
N PHE A 62 -5.13 13.03 8.48
CA PHE A 62 -3.83 12.86 9.12
C PHE A 62 -2.76 13.42 8.17
N PRO A 63 -1.63 13.89 8.68
CA PRO A 63 -0.55 14.39 7.82
C PRO A 63 0.27 13.25 7.24
N GLY A 64 0.69 13.37 5.97
CA GLY A 64 1.67 12.50 5.34
C GLY A 64 1.11 11.19 4.80
N LEU A 65 1.98 10.18 4.78
CA LEU A 65 1.72 8.85 4.21
C LEU A 65 2.00 7.78 5.26
N TYR A 66 1.22 6.72 5.28
CA TYR A 66 1.49 5.51 6.04
C TYR A 66 1.86 4.36 5.11
N THR A 67 2.59 3.37 5.61
CA THR A 67 2.89 2.16 4.85
C THR A 67 1.90 1.05 5.19
N ILE A 68 1.71 0.13 4.24
CA ILE A 68 0.89 -1.07 4.41
C ILE A 68 1.84 -2.27 4.45
N PRO A 69 1.88 -3.00 5.57
CA PRO A 69 2.78 -4.14 5.72
C PRO A 69 2.34 -5.35 4.89
N TYR A 70 3.29 -6.18 4.52
CA TYR A 70 3.09 -7.40 3.75
C TYR A 70 2.04 -8.33 4.37
N GLY A 71 2.05 -8.41 5.71
CA GLY A 71 1.11 -9.25 6.45
C GLY A 71 -0.38 -8.92 6.22
N CYS A 72 -0.70 -7.72 5.73
CA CYS A 72 -2.08 -7.35 5.38
C CYS A 72 -2.59 -8.05 4.11
N TYR A 73 -1.68 -8.59 3.31
CA TYR A 73 -1.96 -9.25 2.02
C TYR A 73 -1.87 -10.79 2.11
N CYS A 74 -1.39 -11.33 3.22
CA CYS A 74 -1.26 -12.78 3.44
C CYS A 74 -2.36 -13.28 4.36
N SER A 75 -3.07 -14.34 3.95
CA SER A 75 -4.09 -14.97 4.80
C SER A 75 -3.49 -15.49 6.10
N GLY A 76 -4.19 -15.27 7.21
CA GLY A 76 -3.78 -15.75 8.52
C GLY A 76 -4.02 -17.25 8.77
N ASN A 77 -4.87 -17.89 7.95
CA ASN A 77 -5.28 -19.28 8.16
C ASN A 77 -5.24 -20.17 6.91
N ILE A 78 -4.96 -19.61 5.74
CA ILE A 78 -4.81 -20.38 4.50
C ILE A 78 -3.42 -20.08 3.95
N GLU A 79 -2.55 -21.09 3.96
CA GLU A 79 -1.12 -20.94 3.75
C GLU A 79 -0.72 -20.40 2.36
N ASN A 80 -1.48 -20.74 1.32
CA ASN A 80 -1.22 -20.36 -0.06
C ASN A 80 -2.17 -19.28 -0.60
N LEU A 81 -2.83 -18.53 0.27
CA LEU A 81 -3.76 -17.47 -0.11
C LEU A 81 -3.15 -16.09 0.18
N MET A 82 -3.10 -15.28 -0.87
CA MET A 82 -2.91 -13.84 -0.79
C MET A 82 -4.17 -13.09 -1.20
N MET A 83 -4.29 -11.86 -0.78
CA MET A 83 -5.45 -11.01 -1.03
C MET A 83 -5.01 -9.60 -1.38
N ALA A 84 -5.77 -8.94 -2.25
CA ALA A 84 -5.53 -7.56 -2.65
C ALA A 84 -6.86 -6.83 -2.86
N GLY A 85 -6.79 -5.51 -2.93
CA GLY A 85 -7.95 -4.65 -3.11
C GLY A 85 -8.53 -4.17 -1.79
N ARG A 86 -9.79 -3.77 -1.79
CA ARG A 86 -10.42 -3.15 -0.61
C ARG A 86 -10.71 -4.11 0.56
N ASN A 87 -10.56 -5.40 0.35
CA ASN A 87 -10.81 -6.47 1.33
C ASN A 87 -9.55 -6.97 2.04
N ILE A 88 -8.43 -6.26 1.93
CA ILE A 88 -7.21 -6.58 2.68
C ILE A 88 -7.46 -6.56 4.19
N SER A 89 -6.53 -7.11 4.94
CA SER A 89 -6.63 -7.18 6.40
C SER A 89 -6.42 -5.81 7.04
N ALA A 90 -7.52 -5.17 7.38
CA ALA A 90 -7.54 -3.85 8.00
C ALA A 90 -8.74 -3.71 8.93
N SER A 91 -8.63 -2.86 9.95
CA SER A 91 -9.77 -2.46 10.78
C SER A 91 -10.84 -1.72 9.95
N LYS A 92 -12.03 -1.57 10.48
CA LYS A 92 -13.11 -0.86 9.79
C LYS A 92 -12.71 0.58 9.44
N LEU A 93 -12.09 1.29 10.37
CA LEU A 93 -11.67 2.68 10.17
C LEU A 93 -10.48 2.78 9.22
N ALA A 94 -9.48 1.91 9.35
CA ALA A 94 -8.35 1.85 8.44
C ALA A 94 -8.80 1.57 6.99
N MET A 95 -9.79 0.72 6.79
CA MET A 95 -10.36 0.47 5.47
C MET A 95 -10.95 1.75 4.84
N GLY A 96 -11.40 2.71 5.63
CA GLY A 96 -11.87 4.01 5.15
C GLY A 96 -10.81 4.74 4.31
N SER A 97 -9.54 4.51 4.60
CA SER A 97 -8.38 5.04 3.85
C SER A 97 -7.89 4.06 2.76
N THR A 98 -7.72 2.78 3.09
CA THR A 98 -7.06 1.82 2.19
C THR A 98 -7.91 1.41 0.99
N ARG A 99 -9.21 1.59 1.03
CA ARG A 99 -10.18 1.15 0.00
C ARG A 99 -10.17 1.97 -1.30
N VAL A 100 -9.46 3.09 -1.36
CA VAL A 100 -9.42 3.91 -2.58
C VAL A 100 -8.65 3.22 -3.68
N MET A 101 -9.05 3.46 -4.94
CA MET A 101 -8.54 2.72 -6.10
C MET A 101 -7.02 2.77 -6.23
N GLY A 102 -6.40 3.95 -6.02
CA GLY A 102 -4.95 4.07 -6.11
C GLY A 102 -4.21 3.19 -5.10
N THR A 103 -4.62 3.22 -3.82
CA THR A 103 -4.05 2.34 -2.77
C THR A 103 -4.29 0.86 -3.08
N CYS A 104 -5.50 0.52 -3.58
CA CYS A 104 -5.80 -0.86 -3.98
C CYS A 104 -4.94 -1.32 -5.16
N ALA A 105 -4.65 -0.46 -6.13
CA ALA A 105 -3.81 -0.78 -7.28
C ALA A 105 -2.36 -1.05 -6.87
N VAL A 106 -1.77 -0.18 -6.04
CA VAL A 106 -0.41 -0.39 -5.50
C VAL A 106 -0.33 -1.68 -4.69
N GLY A 107 -1.31 -1.93 -3.81
CA GLY A 107 -1.38 -3.18 -3.05
C GLY A 107 -1.60 -4.41 -3.92
N GLY A 108 -2.36 -4.28 -5.02
CA GLY A 108 -2.57 -5.35 -6.01
C GLY A 108 -1.29 -5.72 -6.73
N GLN A 109 -0.49 -4.75 -7.16
CA GLN A 109 0.82 -4.99 -7.74
C GLN A 109 1.75 -5.68 -6.74
N ALA A 110 1.80 -5.18 -5.50
CA ALA A 110 2.61 -5.78 -4.45
C ALA A 110 2.25 -7.25 -4.18
N ALA A 111 0.96 -7.56 -4.03
CA ALA A 111 0.50 -8.92 -3.81
C ALA A 111 0.75 -9.84 -5.01
N GLY A 112 0.54 -9.36 -6.23
CA GLY A 112 0.79 -10.13 -7.45
C GLY A 112 2.27 -10.43 -7.65
N THR A 113 3.15 -9.44 -7.48
CA THR A 113 4.61 -9.62 -7.55
C THR A 113 5.08 -10.60 -6.48
N ALA A 114 4.60 -10.44 -5.24
CA ALA A 114 4.94 -11.34 -4.13
C ALA A 114 4.49 -12.78 -4.39
N ALA A 115 3.27 -12.98 -4.89
CA ALA A 115 2.75 -14.32 -5.21
C ALA A 115 3.60 -15.01 -6.29
N ALA A 116 3.97 -14.28 -7.34
CA ALA A 116 4.83 -14.80 -8.40
C ALA A 116 6.22 -15.18 -7.87
N MET A 117 6.85 -14.29 -7.08
CA MET A 117 8.17 -14.56 -6.50
C MET A 117 8.14 -15.73 -5.51
N ALA A 118 7.10 -15.83 -4.68
CA ALA A 118 6.92 -16.93 -3.73
C ALA A 118 6.76 -18.28 -4.46
N ALA A 119 5.95 -18.30 -5.52
CA ALA A 119 5.74 -19.50 -6.34
C ALA A 119 7.03 -19.96 -7.01
N LEU A 120 7.81 -19.03 -7.59
CA LEU A 120 9.11 -19.32 -8.21
C LEU A 120 10.13 -19.84 -7.18
N ALA A 121 10.06 -19.36 -5.95
CA ALA A 121 10.93 -19.83 -4.85
C ALA A 121 10.44 -21.13 -4.19
N GLY A 122 9.27 -21.65 -4.58
CA GLY A 122 8.66 -22.83 -3.95
C GLY A 122 8.26 -22.62 -2.48
N LEU A 123 7.93 -21.37 -2.11
CA LEU A 123 7.61 -20.97 -0.74
C LEU A 123 6.12 -20.60 -0.60
N THR A 124 5.59 -20.80 0.60
CA THR A 124 4.31 -20.20 0.94
C THR A 124 4.46 -18.68 1.08
N PRO A 125 3.39 -17.87 0.85
CA PRO A 125 3.44 -16.43 1.06
C PRO A 125 4.00 -16.01 2.42
N ALA A 126 3.60 -16.69 3.48
CA ALA A 126 4.08 -16.39 4.83
C ALA A 126 5.58 -16.68 5.02
N ALA A 127 6.09 -17.78 4.46
CA ALA A 127 7.52 -18.11 4.49
C ALA A 127 8.34 -17.13 3.63
N PHE A 128 7.83 -16.81 2.44
CA PHE A 128 8.44 -15.83 1.55
C PHE A 128 8.60 -14.46 2.22
N GLY A 129 7.55 -13.94 2.87
CA GLY A 129 7.61 -12.66 3.57
C GLY A 129 8.67 -12.60 4.68
N LYS A 130 8.94 -13.74 5.36
CA LYS A 130 9.96 -13.79 6.42
C LYS A 130 11.40 -13.75 5.87
N THR A 131 11.62 -14.29 4.69
CA THR A 131 12.98 -14.50 4.16
C THR A 131 13.35 -13.62 2.97
N HIS A 132 12.36 -13.15 2.18
CA HIS A 132 12.57 -12.48 0.91
C HIS A 132 11.96 -11.06 0.82
N ILE A 133 11.52 -10.50 1.95
CA ILE A 133 10.82 -9.21 1.96
C ILE A 133 11.65 -8.09 1.31
N ARG A 134 12.95 -8.03 1.57
CA ARG A 134 13.84 -7.02 0.98
C ARG A 134 13.96 -7.17 -0.54
N GLN A 135 13.99 -8.40 -1.03
CA GLN A 135 14.03 -8.67 -2.47
C GLN A 135 12.72 -8.21 -3.14
N LEU A 136 11.58 -8.50 -2.49
CA LEU A 136 10.29 -8.01 -2.96
C LEU A 136 10.24 -6.48 -3.00
N GLN A 137 10.67 -5.82 -1.94
CA GLN A 137 10.70 -4.37 -1.88
C GLN A 137 11.55 -3.75 -3.01
N GLN A 138 12.74 -4.31 -3.28
CA GLN A 138 13.59 -3.85 -4.37
C GLN A 138 12.98 -4.14 -5.75
N GLN A 139 12.31 -5.28 -5.93
CA GLN A 139 11.59 -5.58 -7.16
C GLN A 139 10.44 -4.58 -7.37
N LEU A 140 9.67 -4.28 -6.34
CA LEU A 140 8.59 -3.29 -6.42
C LEU A 140 9.12 -1.90 -6.78
N LEU A 141 10.23 -1.46 -6.19
CA LEU A 141 10.86 -0.17 -6.53
C LEU A 141 11.35 -0.16 -7.98
N LYS A 142 11.91 -1.27 -8.47
CA LYS A 142 12.32 -1.43 -9.87
C LYS A 142 11.14 -1.36 -10.84
N ASP A 143 9.97 -1.82 -10.41
CA ASP A 143 8.72 -1.78 -11.18
C ASP A 143 7.93 -0.47 -10.93
N ASP A 144 8.62 0.60 -10.50
CA ASP A 144 8.06 1.94 -10.23
C ASP A 144 7.01 1.99 -9.12
N CYS A 145 7.00 1.02 -8.20
CA CYS A 145 6.19 1.07 -6.99
C CYS A 145 6.91 1.86 -5.91
N TYR A 146 6.36 3.01 -5.55
CA TYR A 146 6.89 3.78 -4.43
C TYR A 146 6.57 3.12 -3.09
N ILE A 147 7.59 2.99 -2.23
CA ILE A 147 7.45 2.59 -0.82
C ILE A 147 8.10 3.69 0.02
N PRO A 148 7.33 4.45 0.82
CA PRO A 148 7.86 5.56 1.60
C PRO A 148 9.03 5.16 2.49
N GLY A 149 10.15 5.87 2.34
CA GLY A 149 11.37 5.63 3.13
C GLY A 149 12.31 4.57 2.55
N LEU A 150 11.96 3.92 1.44
CA LEU A 150 12.86 2.99 0.76
C LEU A 150 13.40 3.61 -0.54
N THR A 151 14.67 3.30 -0.83
CA THR A 151 15.36 3.69 -2.05
C THR A 151 15.70 2.47 -2.89
N ASN A 152 15.73 2.63 -4.22
CA ASN A 152 16.24 1.63 -5.13
C ASN A 152 17.73 1.40 -4.86
N GLN A 153 18.14 0.16 -4.66
CA GLN A 153 19.51 -0.26 -4.39
C GLN A 153 20.08 -1.15 -5.52
N ASP A 154 19.36 -1.29 -6.63
CA ASP A 154 19.83 -2.11 -7.76
C ASP A 154 21.14 -1.53 -8.33
N PRO A 155 22.27 -2.27 -8.28
CA PRO A 155 23.53 -1.80 -8.83
C PRO A 155 23.50 -1.69 -10.37
N ALA A 156 22.56 -2.34 -11.03
CA ALA A 156 22.37 -2.28 -12.48
C ALA A 156 21.52 -1.06 -12.92
N ASP A 157 21.00 -0.27 -11.98
CA ASP A 157 20.28 0.95 -12.28
C ASP A 157 21.24 1.99 -12.90
N LEU A 158 21.07 2.26 -14.19
CA LEU A 158 21.91 3.18 -14.96
C LEU A 158 21.86 4.62 -14.43
N ALA A 159 20.76 5.01 -13.78
CA ALA A 159 20.63 6.32 -13.16
C ALA A 159 21.69 6.57 -12.09
N ARG A 160 22.14 5.54 -11.38
CA ARG A 160 23.13 5.64 -10.29
C ARG A 160 24.51 6.13 -10.76
N ALA A 161 24.87 5.86 -12.00
CA ALA A 161 26.11 6.29 -12.61
C ALA A 161 25.93 7.49 -13.55
N ALA A 162 24.72 7.97 -13.71
CA ALA A 162 24.41 9.05 -14.63
C ALA A 162 24.77 10.43 -14.06
N ARG A 163 24.91 11.41 -14.96
CA ARG A 163 24.96 12.83 -14.63
C ARG A 163 23.66 13.47 -15.11
N ALA A 164 22.95 14.12 -14.22
CA ALA A 164 21.75 14.87 -14.57
C ALA A 164 22.10 16.35 -14.76
N SER A 165 21.50 16.98 -15.77
CA SER A 165 21.58 18.42 -16.00
C SER A 165 20.23 18.94 -16.45
N ALA A 166 19.97 20.23 -16.17
CA ALA A 166 18.75 20.90 -16.58
C ALA A 166 19.07 22.31 -17.08
N SER A 167 18.29 22.83 -18.01
CA SER A 167 18.40 24.22 -18.49
C SER A 167 17.98 25.22 -17.41
N SER A 168 17.11 24.81 -16.48
CA SER A 168 16.70 25.58 -15.30
C SER A 168 16.18 24.64 -14.22
N SER A 169 16.22 25.08 -12.96
CA SER A 169 15.64 24.36 -11.82
C SER A 169 15.13 25.37 -10.79
N ARG A 170 14.17 24.94 -9.98
CA ARG A 170 13.74 25.72 -8.80
C ARG A 170 14.74 25.53 -7.67
N PRO A 171 14.97 26.53 -6.80
CA PRO A 171 15.74 26.34 -5.58
C PRO A 171 15.26 25.11 -4.77
N GLY A 172 16.20 24.22 -4.43
CA GLY A 172 15.89 22.97 -3.72
C GLY A 172 15.39 21.81 -4.58
N PHE A 173 15.25 22.01 -5.91
CA PHE A 173 14.80 20.97 -6.86
C PHE A 173 15.79 20.84 -8.01
N GLY A 174 17.05 20.52 -7.67
CA GLY A 174 18.10 20.35 -8.65
C GLY A 174 17.95 19.05 -9.46
N PRO A 175 18.58 18.97 -10.65
CA PRO A 175 18.48 17.80 -11.52
C PRO A 175 19.07 16.53 -10.88
N GLU A 176 19.97 16.65 -9.91
CA GLU A 176 20.53 15.53 -9.16
C GLU A 176 19.49 14.71 -8.38
N GLN A 177 18.33 15.29 -8.08
CA GLN A 177 17.27 14.59 -7.34
C GLN A 177 16.70 13.40 -8.13
N VAL A 178 16.74 13.41 -9.46
CA VAL A 178 16.30 12.27 -10.27
C VAL A 178 17.22 11.05 -10.13
N LEU A 179 18.40 11.22 -9.51
CA LEU A 179 19.39 10.17 -9.25
C LEU A 179 19.33 9.65 -7.81
N SER A 180 18.37 10.12 -7.00
CA SER A 180 18.28 9.84 -5.57
C SER A 180 17.91 8.36 -5.25
N GLY A 181 17.43 7.61 -6.21
CA GLY A 181 16.88 6.27 -6.02
C GLY A 181 15.47 6.26 -5.37
N ILE A 182 14.88 7.45 -5.19
CA ILE A 182 13.51 7.59 -4.71
C ILE A 182 12.61 7.73 -5.94
N ALA A 183 11.66 6.81 -6.10
CA ALA A 183 10.76 6.80 -7.25
C ALA A 183 9.82 8.02 -7.29
N ARG A 184 9.53 8.62 -6.12
CA ARG A 184 8.67 9.81 -5.97
C ARG A 184 9.18 10.72 -4.87
N THR A 185 9.25 12.00 -5.16
CA THR A 185 9.63 13.07 -4.22
C THR A 185 8.48 14.08 -4.07
#